data_9b45b5725de9640e744757d55180813b
#
_entry.id   9b45b5725de9640e744757d55180813b
#
_cell.length_a   1.000
_cell.length_b   1.000
_cell.length_c   1.000
_cell.angle_alpha   90.00
_cell.angle_beta   90.00
_cell.angle_gamma   90.00
#
_symmetry.space_group_name_H-M   'P 1'
#
loop_
_entity.id
_entity.type
_entity.pdbx_description
1 polymer ?
#
loop_
_entity_poly.entity_id
_entity_poly.type
_entity_poly.pdbx_seq_one_letter_code
_entity_poly.pdbx_strand_id
1 'polypeptide(L)'
;MNGHPGGAEHTRRMLALAELPAGARVLDMGAGAGEAVAVLSSLGYCAEGIDLRPRSDRIREGNFLATPYPDGSFDAVLSQCAFFVSGDTAGAMREAHRLLKPGGRLMLSDVEFAPLRPMAEEAGFWILFDEDLSAAWKAYYIEALWRGEACDCELPRGKCGYRLLIAEKEK
;
A
#
# COMPACT_ATOMS: atom_id res chain seq x y z
N MET A 1 2.78 -3.23 -17.91
CA MET A 1 2.32 -4.09 -16.79
C MET A 1 1.38 -3.26 -15.94
N ASN A 2 0.11 -3.62 -15.90
CA ASN A 2 -0.87 -2.94 -15.07
C ASN A 2 -1.00 -3.74 -13.76
N GLY A 3 -0.63 -3.14 -12.63
CA GLY A 3 -0.75 -3.75 -11.32
C GLY A 3 0.59 -3.98 -10.60
N HIS A 4 0.48 -4.39 -9.35
CA HIS A 4 1.58 -4.74 -8.46
C HIS A 4 1.82 -6.28 -8.45
N PRO A 5 2.97 -6.77 -7.97
CA PRO A 5 3.24 -8.19 -7.83
C PRO A 5 2.15 -8.92 -7.03
N GLY A 6 1.62 -10.02 -7.59
CA GLY A 6 0.55 -10.79 -6.96
C GLY A 6 -0.88 -10.29 -7.17
N GLY A 7 -1.08 -9.10 -7.74
CA GLY A 7 -2.39 -8.59 -8.15
C GLY A 7 -3.47 -8.71 -7.05
N ALA A 8 -4.70 -9.03 -7.46
CA ALA A 8 -5.86 -9.15 -6.57
C ALA A 8 -5.69 -10.19 -5.45
N GLU A 9 -4.91 -11.26 -5.68
CA GLU A 9 -4.62 -12.27 -4.66
C GLU A 9 -3.78 -11.71 -3.53
N HIS A 10 -2.77 -10.90 -3.86
CA HIS A 10 -1.94 -10.23 -2.86
C HIS A 10 -2.78 -9.26 -2.00
N THR A 11 -3.67 -8.50 -2.62
CA THR A 11 -4.62 -7.63 -1.89
C THR A 11 -5.49 -8.45 -0.92
N ARG A 12 -6.05 -9.59 -1.35
CA ARG A 12 -6.83 -10.47 -0.47
C ARG A 12 -6.00 -11.03 0.69
N ARG A 13 -4.74 -11.39 0.42
CA ARG A 13 -3.82 -11.86 1.46
C ARG A 13 -3.57 -10.77 2.52
N MET A 14 -3.30 -9.53 2.09
CA MET A 14 -3.12 -8.40 3.00
C MET A 14 -4.35 -8.18 3.88
N LEU A 15 -5.55 -8.25 3.30
CA LEU A 15 -6.81 -8.16 4.04
C LEU A 15 -6.99 -9.27 5.08
N ALA A 16 -6.67 -10.51 4.70
CA ALA A 16 -6.76 -11.64 5.62
C ALA A 16 -5.81 -11.48 6.83
N LEU A 17 -4.62 -10.93 6.61
CA LEU A 17 -3.63 -10.67 7.66
C LEU A 17 -4.02 -9.45 8.54
N ALA A 18 -4.73 -8.48 7.99
CA ALA A 18 -5.12 -7.26 8.70
C ALA A 18 -6.35 -7.45 9.61
N GLU A 19 -7.14 -8.51 9.39
CA GLU A 19 -8.32 -8.87 10.20
C GLU A 19 -9.28 -7.68 10.41
N LEU A 20 -9.63 -6.99 9.32
CA LEU A 20 -10.49 -5.83 9.38
C LEU A 20 -11.94 -6.20 9.70
N PRO A 21 -12.67 -5.37 10.47
CA PRO A 21 -14.10 -5.57 10.68
C PRO A 21 -14.89 -5.44 9.37
N ALA A 22 -16.01 -6.14 9.27
CA ALA A 22 -16.89 -6.05 8.11
C ALA A 22 -17.34 -4.60 7.88
N GLY A 23 -17.32 -4.16 6.61
CA GLY A 23 -17.69 -2.80 6.24
C GLY A 23 -16.67 -1.72 6.61
N ALA A 24 -15.46 -2.08 7.06
CA ALA A 24 -14.43 -1.12 7.40
C ALA A 24 -14.18 -0.13 6.26
N ARG A 25 -13.92 1.12 6.63
CA ARG A 25 -13.55 2.18 5.68
C ARG A 25 -12.06 2.14 5.40
N VAL A 26 -11.70 1.90 4.14
CA VAL A 26 -10.32 1.69 3.70
C VAL A 26 -9.93 2.74 2.66
N LEU A 27 -8.77 3.38 2.85
CA LEU A 27 -8.15 4.24 1.84
C LEU A 27 -6.98 3.51 1.18
N ASP A 28 -6.97 3.47 -0.15
CA ASP A 28 -5.83 3.03 -0.96
C ASP A 28 -5.00 4.25 -1.36
N MET A 29 -3.78 4.38 -0.80
CA MET A 29 -2.85 5.46 -1.05
C MET A 29 -1.91 5.08 -2.20
N GLY A 30 -2.09 5.71 -3.36
CA GLY A 30 -1.42 5.36 -4.62
C GLY A 30 -2.24 4.34 -5.42
N ALA A 31 -3.54 4.57 -5.51
CA ALA A 31 -4.51 3.59 -6.03
C ALA A 31 -4.43 3.34 -7.55
N GLY A 32 -3.72 4.16 -8.30
CA GLY A 32 -3.49 4.00 -9.74
C GLY A 32 -4.77 3.81 -10.55
N ALA A 33 -5.01 2.58 -11.05
CA ALA A 33 -6.21 2.20 -11.79
C ALA A 33 -7.39 1.78 -10.89
N GLY A 34 -7.18 1.64 -9.57
CA GLY A 34 -8.22 1.27 -8.62
C GLY A 34 -8.47 -0.23 -8.51
N GLU A 35 -7.51 -1.07 -8.88
CA GLU A 35 -7.65 -2.54 -8.81
C GLU A 35 -7.86 -3.01 -7.37
N ALA A 36 -7.08 -2.51 -6.42
CA ALA A 36 -7.23 -2.85 -5.01
C ALA A 36 -8.56 -2.31 -4.45
N VAL A 37 -8.97 -1.08 -4.81
CA VAL A 37 -10.27 -0.52 -4.44
C VAL A 37 -11.43 -1.39 -4.94
N ALA A 38 -11.33 -1.92 -6.17
CA ALA A 38 -12.34 -2.83 -6.71
C ALA A 38 -12.42 -4.16 -5.93
N VAL A 39 -11.26 -4.73 -5.56
CA VAL A 39 -11.19 -5.94 -4.72
C VAL A 39 -11.83 -5.69 -3.36
N LEU A 40 -11.44 -4.61 -2.67
CA LEU A 40 -11.99 -4.21 -1.37
C LEU A 40 -13.51 -4.05 -1.43
N SER A 41 -14.01 -3.29 -2.42
CA SER A 41 -15.44 -3.05 -2.60
C SER A 41 -16.21 -4.36 -2.87
N SER A 42 -15.65 -5.28 -3.65
CA SER A 42 -16.27 -6.58 -3.93
C SER A 42 -16.40 -7.47 -2.70
N LEU A 43 -15.58 -7.23 -1.68
CA LEU A 43 -15.58 -7.93 -0.39
C LEU A 43 -16.42 -7.20 0.68
N GLY A 44 -17.11 -6.11 0.31
CA GLY A 44 -18.02 -5.38 1.20
C GLY A 44 -17.36 -4.31 2.07
N TYR A 45 -16.14 -3.91 1.78
CA TYR A 45 -15.48 -2.77 2.43
C TYR A 45 -15.89 -1.44 1.78
N CYS A 46 -15.91 -0.37 2.58
CA CYS A 46 -16.10 1.00 2.08
C CYS A 46 -14.74 1.55 1.60
N ALA A 47 -14.38 1.24 0.35
CA ALA A 47 -13.06 1.55 -0.19
C ALA A 47 -13.05 2.84 -1.01
N GLU A 48 -12.05 3.67 -0.76
CA GLU A 48 -11.72 4.88 -1.52
C GLU A 48 -10.26 4.79 -1.98
N GLY A 49 -9.92 5.46 -3.09
CA GLY A 49 -8.55 5.53 -3.57
C GLY A 49 -8.14 6.96 -3.88
N ILE A 50 -6.87 7.28 -3.61
CA ILE A 50 -6.24 8.54 -3.97
C ILE A 50 -4.93 8.27 -4.72
N ASP A 51 -4.70 9.01 -5.79
CA ASP A 51 -3.49 8.92 -6.60
C ASP A 51 -3.15 10.29 -7.21
N LEU A 52 -1.88 10.57 -7.39
CA LEU A 52 -1.41 11.83 -7.99
C LEU A 52 -1.75 11.91 -9.48
N ARG A 53 -1.85 10.76 -10.14
CA ARG A 53 -2.19 10.59 -11.55
C ARG A 53 -3.12 9.39 -11.72
N PRO A 54 -4.40 9.50 -11.31
CA PRO A 54 -5.32 8.38 -11.36
C PRO A 54 -5.54 7.92 -12.81
N ARG A 55 -5.62 6.62 -12.98
CA ARG A 55 -5.92 5.97 -14.27
C ARG A 55 -7.38 5.53 -14.38
N SER A 56 -8.22 6.01 -13.48
CA SER A 56 -9.65 5.72 -13.42
C SER A 56 -10.37 6.92 -12.79
N ASP A 57 -11.55 7.26 -13.29
CA ASP A 57 -12.45 8.27 -12.76
C ASP A 57 -13.03 7.96 -11.37
N ARG A 58 -12.87 6.71 -10.93
CA ARG A 58 -13.27 6.24 -9.59
C ARG A 58 -12.23 6.55 -8.52
N ILE A 59 -11.02 6.94 -8.91
CA ILE A 59 -9.92 7.26 -8.00
C ILE A 59 -9.79 8.78 -7.92
N ARG A 60 -9.73 9.28 -6.69
CA ARG A 60 -9.56 10.71 -6.45
C ARG A 60 -8.16 11.15 -6.87
N GLU A 61 -8.07 12.22 -7.64
CA GLU A 61 -6.79 12.89 -7.88
C GLU A 61 -6.36 13.63 -6.61
N GLY A 62 -5.10 13.42 -6.19
CA GLY A 62 -4.54 14.10 -5.03
C GLY A 62 -3.23 13.50 -4.57
N ASN A 63 -2.51 14.29 -3.76
CA ASN A 63 -1.26 13.87 -3.15
C ASN A 63 -1.53 13.13 -1.84
N PHE A 64 -1.14 11.86 -1.77
CA PHE A 64 -1.32 11.07 -0.56
C PHE A 64 -0.36 11.44 0.59
N LEU A 65 0.65 12.29 0.35
CA LEU A 65 1.49 12.86 1.41
C LEU A 65 0.79 13.97 2.20
N ALA A 66 -0.32 14.52 1.67
CA ALA A 66 -1.08 15.60 2.28
C ALA A 66 -2.54 15.50 1.82
N THR A 67 -3.27 14.54 2.36
CA THR A 67 -4.64 14.27 1.95
C THR A 67 -5.63 15.27 2.55
N PRO A 68 -6.79 15.52 1.92
CA PRO A 68 -7.81 16.42 2.45
C PRO A 68 -8.72 15.75 3.49
N TYR A 69 -8.42 14.53 3.92
CA TYR A 69 -9.23 13.82 4.90
C TYR A 69 -8.88 14.23 6.33
N PRO A 70 -9.87 14.31 7.23
CA PRO A 70 -9.63 14.56 8.65
C PRO A 70 -8.83 13.43 9.31
N ASP A 71 -8.21 13.74 10.45
CA ASP A 71 -7.55 12.74 11.29
C ASP A 71 -8.53 11.64 11.72
N GLY A 72 -8.06 10.41 11.79
CA GLY A 72 -8.88 9.28 12.25
C GLY A 72 -10.09 8.98 11.36
N SER A 73 -10.00 9.23 10.05
CA SER A 73 -11.11 9.02 9.10
C SER A 73 -11.28 7.58 8.66
N PHE A 74 -10.24 6.75 8.75
CA PHE A 74 -10.21 5.41 8.18
C PHE A 74 -9.93 4.33 9.21
N ASP A 75 -10.55 3.16 9.00
CA ASP A 75 -10.28 1.95 9.79
C ASP A 75 -9.00 1.27 9.29
N ALA A 76 -8.69 1.41 8.01
CA ALA A 76 -7.44 0.94 7.43
C ALA A 76 -6.93 1.85 6.30
N VAL A 77 -5.62 1.83 6.10
CA VAL A 77 -4.91 2.37 4.95
C VAL A 77 -4.21 1.23 4.25
N LEU A 78 -4.38 1.12 2.94
CA LEU A 78 -3.67 0.21 2.04
C LEU A 78 -2.70 1.01 1.19
N SER A 79 -1.52 0.48 0.92
CA SER A 79 -0.65 0.95 -0.15
C SER A 79 0.17 -0.18 -0.74
N GLN A 80 0.25 -0.22 -2.06
CA GLN A 80 0.97 -1.24 -2.80
C GLN A 80 1.84 -0.59 -3.87
N CYS A 81 3.17 -0.68 -3.73
CA CYS A 81 4.14 -0.12 -4.67
C CYS A 81 3.99 1.40 -4.90
N ALA A 82 3.64 2.18 -3.87
CA ALA A 82 3.38 3.61 -4.05
C ALA A 82 4.21 4.51 -3.12
N PHE A 83 4.48 4.13 -1.89
CA PHE A 83 5.21 4.99 -0.96
C PHE A 83 6.63 5.29 -1.44
N PHE A 84 7.35 4.28 -1.98
CA PHE A 84 8.70 4.48 -2.49
C PHE A 84 8.76 5.47 -3.67
N VAL A 85 7.72 5.51 -4.52
CA VAL A 85 7.65 6.40 -5.69
C VAL A 85 7.48 7.85 -5.27
N SER A 86 6.92 8.13 -4.09
CA SER A 86 6.75 9.49 -3.57
C SER A 86 8.06 10.19 -3.25
N GLY A 87 9.15 9.43 -3.03
CA GLY A 87 10.43 9.95 -2.53
C GLY A 87 10.42 10.31 -1.03
N ASP A 88 9.28 10.18 -0.34
CA ASP A 88 9.13 10.42 1.11
C ASP A 88 8.28 9.32 1.76
N THR A 89 8.84 8.12 1.83
CA THR A 89 8.18 6.96 2.48
C THR A 89 7.83 7.24 3.95
N ALA A 90 8.70 7.94 4.67
CA ALA A 90 8.43 8.30 6.07
C ALA A 90 7.26 9.29 6.19
N GLY A 91 7.17 10.28 5.28
CA GLY A 91 6.03 11.19 5.20
C GLY A 91 4.73 10.46 4.89
N ALA A 92 4.76 9.51 3.96
CA ALA A 92 3.60 8.69 3.63
C ALA A 92 3.12 7.85 4.83
N MET A 93 4.05 7.27 5.62
CA MET A 93 3.70 6.54 6.84
C MET A 93 3.09 7.46 7.91
N ARG A 94 3.63 8.67 8.10
CA ARG A 94 3.05 9.66 9.03
C ARG A 94 1.64 10.09 8.60
N GLU A 95 1.42 10.31 7.32
CA GLU A 95 0.08 10.64 6.82
C GLU A 95 -0.89 9.47 6.98
N ALA A 96 -0.47 8.24 6.67
CA ALA A 96 -1.27 7.05 6.93
C ALA A 96 -1.63 6.93 8.42
N HIS A 97 -0.66 7.17 9.31
CA HIS A 97 -0.89 7.16 10.76
C HIS A 97 -1.91 8.25 11.19
N ARG A 98 -1.80 9.48 10.65
CA ARG A 98 -2.76 10.55 10.93
C ARG A 98 -4.18 10.16 10.53
N LEU A 99 -4.33 9.55 9.35
CA LEU A 99 -5.63 9.17 8.78
C LEU A 99 -6.31 8.02 9.52
N LEU A 100 -5.53 7.15 10.16
CA LEU A 100 -6.07 5.99 10.85
C LEU A 100 -6.71 6.36 12.20
N LYS A 101 -7.84 5.73 12.47
CA LYS A 101 -8.43 5.68 13.81
C LYS A 101 -7.49 4.97 14.79
N PRO A 102 -7.61 5.21 16.10
CA PRO A 102 -6.93 4.38 17.10
C PRO A 102 -7.27 2.90 16.90
N GLY A 103 -6.27 2.04 16.87
CA GLY A 103 -6.41 0.60 16.53
C GLY A 103 -6.61 0.31 15.03
N GLY A 104 -6.54 1.32 14.17
CA GLY A 104 -6.61 1.16 12.71
C GLY A 104 -5.38 0.49 12.12
N ARG A 105 -5.51 -0.08 10.93
CA ARG A 105 -4.49 -0.91 10.27
C ARG A 105 -3.81 -0.20 9.11
N LEU A 106 -2.48 -0.23 9.09
CA LEU A 106 -1.70 0.00 7.87
C LEU A 106 -1.40 -1.34 7.21
N MET A 107 -1.77 -1.48 5.94
CA MET A 107 -1.44 -2.59 5.07
C MET A 107 -0.48 -2.08 3.99
N LEU A 108 0.81 -2.36 4.12
CA LEU A 108 1.85 -1.85 3.23
C LEU A 108 2.58 -3.00 2.53
N SER A 109 2.67 -2.94 1.21
CA SER A 109 3.50 -3.84 0.42
C SER A 109 4.30 -3.02 -0.57
N ASP A 110 5.61 -2.86 -0.32
CA ASP A 110 6.38 -1.85 -1.06
C ASP A 110 7.85 -2.21 -1.25
N VAL A 111 8.49 -1.48 -2.16
CA VAL A 111 9.92 -1.55 -2.40
C VAL A 111 10.68 -0.96 -1.21
N GLU A 112 11.67 -1.72 -0.73
CA GLU A 112 12.45 -1.39 0.44
C GLU A 112 13.89 -0.98 0.03
N PHE A 113 14.14 0.33 -0.02
CA PHE A 113 15.50 0.91 -0.16
C PHE A 113 16.16 1.14 1.19
N ALA A 114 15.36 1.47 2.18
CA ALA A 114 15.72 1.55 3.57
C ALA A 114 14.70 0.73 4.38
N PRO A 115 15.06 0.19 5.54
CA PRO A 115 14.19 -0.70 6.29
C PRO A 115 12.82 -0.09 6.59
N LEU A 116 11.73 -0.67 6.03
CA LEU A 116 10.36 -0.16 6.20
C LEU A 116 9.84 -0.34 7.62
N ARG A 117 10.23 -1.43 8.29
CA ARG A 117 9.79 -1.72 9.65
C ARG A 117 10.20 -0.63 10.66
N PRO A 118 11.47 -0.23 10.79
CA PRO A 118 11.85 0.88 11.68
C PRO A 118 11.15 2.18 11.33
N MET A 119 10.94 2.49 10.05
CA MET A 119 10.21 3.70 9.64
C MET A 119 8.75 3.67 10.11
N ALA A 120 8.09 2.50 10.06
CA ALA A 120 6.73 2.35 10.55
C ALA A 120 6.67 2.50 12.09
N GLU A 121 7.63 1.89 12.80
CA GLU A 121 7.76 2.02 14.26
C GLU A 121 8.00 3.48 14.68
N GLU A 122 8.88 4.21 13.98
CA GLU A 122 9.12 5.65 14.19
C GLU A 122 7.89 6.52 13.89
N ALA A 123 7.05 6.09 12.95
CA ALA A 123 5.77 6.76 12.64
C ALA A 123 4.66 6.46 13.67
N GLY A 124 4.91 5.63 14.69
CA GLY A 124 3.97 5.31 15.77
C GLY A 124 3.14 4.05 15.51
N PHE A 125 3.61 3.16 14.65
CA PHE A 125 2.94 1.89 14.39
C PHE A 125 3.52 0.74 15.22
N TRP A 126 2.65 -0.15 15.67
CA TRP A 126 2.99 -1.47 16.19
C TRP A 126 2.91 -2.51 15.08
N ILE A 127 3.98 -3.27 14.84
CA ILE A 127 4.06 -4.25 13.76
C ILE A 127 3.37 -5.55 14.18
N LEU A 128 2.34 -5.94 13.42
CA LEU A 128 1.60 -7.18 13.59
C LEU A 128 2.13 -8.32 12.71
N PHE A 129 2.57 -7.97 11.50
CA PHE A 129 3.11 -8.92 10.54
C PHE A 129 4.21 -8.26 9.71
N ASP A 130 5.28 -9.00 9.44
CA ASP A 130 6.45 -8.54 8.69
C ASP A 130 7.04 -9.69 7.87
N GLU A 131 7.09 -9.53 6.54
CA GLU A 131 7.60 -10.56 5.63
C GLU A 131 8.45 -9.95 4.53
N ASP A 132 9.62 -10.55 4.31
CA ASP A 132 10.49 -10.25 3.17
C ASP A 132 10.01 -11.02 1.93
N LEU A 133 9.46 -10.31 0.96
CA LEU A 133 9.00 -10.82 -0.32
C LEU A 133 9.98 -10.57 -1.47
N SER A 134 11.22 -10.17 -1.17
CA SER A 134 12.22 -9.76 -2.17
C SER A 134 12.48 -10.83 -3.23
N ALA A 135 12.52 -12.11 -2.86
CA ALA A 135 12.76 -13.21 -3.78
C ALA A 135 11.58 -13.37 -4.77
N ALA A 136 10.34 -13.37 -4.27
CA ALA A 136 9.14 -13.48 -5.08
C ALA A 136 8.96 -12.27 -6.00
N TRP A 137 9.24 -11.05 -5.48
CA TRP A 137 9.18 -9.81 -6.23
C TRP A 137 10.19 -9.80 -7.39
N LYS A 138 11.43 -10.22 -7.17
CA LYS A 138 12.46 -10.34 -8.21
C LYS A 138 12.07 -11.37 -9.28
N ALA A 139 11.56 -12.53 -8.87
CA ALA A 139 11.09 -13.56 -9.80
C ALA A 139 9.96 -13.03 -10.69
N TYR A 140 8.99 -12.31 -10.13
CA TYR A 140 7.89 -11.69 -10.87
C TYR A 140 8.38 -10.72 -11.95
N TYR A 141 9.33 -9.83 -11.64
CA TYR A 141 9.87 -8.89 -12.61
C TYR A 141 10.75 -9.56 -13.68
N ILE A 142 11.56 -10.56 -13.31
CA ILE A 142 12.33 -11.34 -14.28
C ILE A 142 11.39 -12.03 -15.27
N GLU A 143 10.32 -12.65 -14.79
CA GLU A 143 9.33 -13.32 -15.62
C GLU A 143 8.59 -12.34 -16.55
N ALA A 144 8.24 -11.16 -16.05
CA ALA A 144 7.63 -10.09 -16.84
C ALA A 144 8.57 -9.59 -17.96
N LEU A 145 9.85 -9.40 -17.67
CA LEU A 145 10.86 -9.05 -18.67
C LEU A 145 10.98 -10.12 -19.76
N TRP A 146 10.96 -11.41 -19.39
CA TRP A 146 10.97 -12.51 -20.37
C TRP A 146 9.74 -12.51 -21.27
N ARG A 147 8.58 -12.05 -20.78
CA ARG A 147 7.36 -11.91 -21.59
C ARG A 147 7.33 -10.64 -22.43
N GLY A 148 8.36 -9.80 -22.37
CA GLY A 148 8.39 -8.51 -23.07
C GLY A 148 7.41 -7.48 -22.51
N GLU A 149 6.95 -7.66 -21.28
CA GLU A 149 6.07 -6.71 -20.60
C GLU A 149 6.91 -5.56 -20.06
N ALA A 150 6.65 -4.33 -20.53
CA ALA A 150 7.28 -3.14 -19.99
C ALA A 150 6.84 -2.92 -18.54
N CYS A 151 7.78 -2.68 -17.64
CA CYS A 151 7.49 -2.20 -16.31
C CYS A 151 7.31 -0.69 -16.37
N ASP A 152 6.13 -0.17 -16.00
CA ASP A 152 5.87 1.27 -15.93
C ASP A 152 6.61 1.96 -14.77
N CYS A 153 7.17 1.18 -13.84
CA CYS A 153 8.06 1.69 -12.82
C CYS A 153 9.51 1.51 -13.25
N GLU A 154 10.28 2.58 -13.24
CA GLU A 154 11.73 2.47 -13.33
C GLU A 154 12.21 1.56 -12.21
N LEU A 155 12.77 0.38 -12.56
CA LEU A 155 13.39 -0.48 -11.56
C LEU A 155 14.49 0.31 -10.85
N PRO A 156 14.42 0.40 -9.54
CA PRO A 156 15.39 1.18 -8.79
C PRO A 156 16.80 0.69 -9.05
N ARG A 157 17.72 1.59 -9.36
CA ARG A 157 19.14 1.26 -9.49
C ARG A 157 19.70 1.04 -8.10
N GLY A 158 20.07 -0.20 -7.76
CA GLY A 158 20.70 -0.53 -6.48
C GLY A 158 20.15 -1.80 -5.84
N LYS A 159 20.64 -2.08 -4.63
CA LYS A 159 20.09 -3.17 -3.81
C LYS A 159 18.79 -2.68 -3.18
N CYS A 160 17.69 -3.27 -3.58
CA CYS A 160 16.39 -3.05 -2.94
C CYS A 160 15.76 -4.39 -2.59
N GLY A 161 14.94 -4.38 -1.56
CA GLY A 161 14.04 -5.45 -1.17
C GLY A 161 12.60 -5.15 -1.54
N TYR A 162 11.72 -6.05 -1.18
CA TYR A 162 10.28 -5.87 -1.23
C TYR A 162 9.67 -6.48 0.04
N ARG A 163 8.89 -5.70 0.76
CA ARG A 163 8.39 -6.09 2.08
C ARG A 163 6.90 -5.93 2.19
N LEU A 164 6.28 -6.88 2.88
CA LEU A 164 4.90 -6.79 3.32
C LEU A 164 4.85 -6.53 4.82
N LEU A 165 4.20 -5.43 5.21
CA LEU A 165 3.93 -5.08 6.60
C LEU A 165 2.42 -4.95 6.84
N ILE A 166 1.95 -5.52 7.96
CA ILE A 166 0.69 -5.16 8.57
C ILE A 166 1.01 -4.55 9.94
N ALA A 167 0.53 -3.35 10.16
CA ALA A 167 0.82 -2.61 11.37
C ALA A 167 -0.45 -1.97 11.94
N GLU A 168 -0.46 -1.73 13.24
CA GLU A 168 -1.59 -1.12 13.96
C GLU A 168 -1.16 0.25 14.51
N LYS A 169 -2.02 1.24 14.37
CA LYS A 169 -1.92 2.50 15.12
C LYS A 169 -2.30 2.23 16.59
N GLU A 170 -1.47 2.70 17.52
CA GLU A 170 -1.78 2.59 18.95
C GLU A 170 -3.20 3.09 19.29
N LYS A 171 -3.81 2.44 20.32
CA LYS A 171 -5.19 2.75 20.77
C LYS A 171 -5.26 4.05 21.58
#